data_0191e9a94523ed8b17684ff7ba3e6b81
#
_entry.id   0191e9a94523ed8b17684ff7ba3e6b81
#
_cell.length_a   1.000
_cell.length_b   1.000
_cell.length_c   1.000
_cell.angle_alpha   90.00
_cell.angle_beta   90.00
_cell.angle_gamma   90.00
#
_symmetry.space_group_name_H-M   'P 1'
#
loop_
_entity.id
_entity.type
_entity.pdbx_description
1 polymer ?
#
loop_
_entity_poly.entity_id
_entity_poly.type
_entity_poly.pdbx_seq_one_letter_code
_entity_poly.pdbx_strand_id
1 'polypeptide(L)'
;MLEVCVNRSGELLVETVRGWQTVPAPEMTQERCLSLATAVATFCDQQVNQERPLLSATLPSGERIQFVIPPAVPRGTVSITVRKPSHLIKRLDDFEREGLFERTATVTRTPNAELLPFERELVELKDAGRYAEFLRLAVRKHQTIVVSGKTG
;
A
#
# COMPACT_ATOMS: atom_id res chain seq x y z
N MET A 1 6.63 6.79 9.43
CA MET A 1 5.73 7.62 8.58
C MET A 1 5.46 6.84 7.32
N LEU A 2 4.20 6.54 7.05
CA LEU A 2 3.73 5.74 5.91
C LEU A 2 3.00 6.62 4.88
N GLU A 3 2.16 7.50 5.39
CA GLU A 3 1.34 8.41 4.59
C GLU A 3 1.24 9.77 5.28
N VAL A 4 1.15 10.84 4.51
CA VAL A 4 0.89 12.20 4.98
C VAL A 4 -0.24 12.79 4.16
N CYS A 5 -1.23 13.35 4.85
CA CYS A 5 -2.35 14.02 4.20
C CYS A 5 -2.48 15.47 4.68
N VAL A 6 -2.86 16.35 3.76
CA VAL A 6 -3.36 17.69 4.05
C VAL A 6 -4.82 17.71 3.63
N ASN A 7 -5.73 17.80 4.56
CA ASN A 7 -7.17 17.92 4.30
C ASN A 7 -7.70 19.30 4.68
N ARG A 8 -6.93 20.05 5.48
CA ARG A 8 -7.23 21.41 5.92
C ARG A 8 -5.93 22.21 5.97
N SER A 9 -6.04 23.51 5.74
CA SER A 9 -4.92 24.41 5.92
C SER A 9 -4.46 24.42 7.39
N GLY A 10 -3.15 24.48 7.59
CA GLY A 10 -2.54 24.60 8.90
C GLY A 10 -2.34 23.30 9.67
N GLU A 11 -2.68 22.15 9.11
CA GLU A 11 -2.47 20.84 9.76
C GLU A 11 -2.06 19.75 8.76
N LEU A 12 -1.30 18.79 9.28
CA LEU A 12 -0.97 17.54 8.59
C LEU A 12 -1.56 16.36 9.35
N LEU A 13 -2.10 15.41 8.63
CA LEU A 13 -2.41 14.08 9.15
C LEU A 13 -1.27 13.15 8.74
N VAL A 14 -0.61 12.54 9.71
CA VAL A 14 0.56 11.69 9.48
C VAL A 14 0.26 10.29 9.97
N GLU A 15 0.35 9.32 9.07
CA GLU A 15 0.27 7.91 9.43
C GLU A 15 1.62 7.40 9.92
N THR A 16 1.62 6.76 11.07
CA THR A 16 2.78 6.12 11.69
C THR A 16 2.44 4.67 12.02
N VAL A 17 3.42 3.90 12.45
CA VAL A 17 3.20 2.53 12.98
C VAL A 17 2.29 2.49 14.20
N ARG A 18 2.07 3.64 14.85
CA ARG A 18 1.17 3.81 16.01
C ARG A 18 -0.20 4.37 15.64
N GLY A 19 -0.49 4.51 14.34
CA GLY A 19 -1.72 5.10 13.81
C GLY A 19 -1.58 6.54 13.36
N TRP A 20 -2.71 7.18 13.09
CA TRP A 20 -2.80 8.55 12.60
C TRP A 20 -2.58 9.58 13.70
N GLN A 21 -1.84 10.63 13.37
CA GLN A 21 -1.55 11.77 14.26
C GLN A 21 -1.78 13.06 13.49
N THR A 22 -2.38 14.04 14.15
CA THR A 22 -2.48 15.41 13.63
C THR A 22 -1.29 16.23 14.10
N VAL A 23 -0.61 16.86 13.16
CA VAL A 23 0.56 17.73 13.39
C VAL A 23 0.23 19.13 12.93
N PRO A 24 0.35 20.15 13.78
CA PRO A 24 0.23 21.55 13.37
C PRO A 24 1.26 21.90 12.30
N ALA A 25 0.82 22.55 11.23
CA ALA A 25 1.65 22.98 10.11
C ALA A 25 1.11 24.31 9.54
N PRO A 26 1.24 25.42 10.30
CA PRO A 26 0.66 26.71 9.93
C PRO A 26 1.16 27.24 8.57
N GLU A 27 2.32 26.79 8.13
CA GLU A 27 2.88 27.08 6.82
C GLU A 27 2.14 26.44 5.66
N MET A 28 1.32 25.40 5.90
CA MET A 28 0.53 24.71 4.90
C MET A 28 -0.79 25.47 4.64
N THR A 29 -0.64 26.69 4.11
CA THR A 29 -1.77 27.52 3.66
C THR A 29 -2.34 26.98 2.35
N GLN A 30 -3.59 27.36 2.02
CA GLN A 30 -4.19 27.00 0.73
C GLN A 30 -3.32 27.45 -0.44
N GLU A 31 -2.81 28.67 -0.39
CA GLU A 31 -1.96 29.22 -1.45
C GLU A 31 -0.69 28.39 -1.63
N ARG A 32 -0.04 28.01 -0.53
CA ARG A 32 1.15 27.15 -0.59
C ARG A 32 0.83 25.78 -1.14
N CYS A 33 -0.30 25.18 -0.77
CA CYS A 33 -0.75 23.89 -1.30
C CYS A 33 -1.01 23.96 -2.81
N LEU A 34 -1.63 25.04 -3.31
CA LEU A 34 -1.84 25.25 -4.75
C LEU A 34 -0.52 25.47 -5.49
N SER A 35 0.39 26.24 -4.92
CA SER A 35 1.72 26.47 -5.49
C SER A 35 2.50 25.14 -5.58
N LEU A 36 2.41 24.28 -4.55
CA LEU A 36 3.02 22.97 -4.55
C LEU A 36 2.42 22.08 -5.64
N ALA A 37 1.09 22.08 -5.78
CA ALA A 37 0.40 21.32 -6.82
C ALA A 37 0.87 21.74 -8.23
N THR A 38 0.98 23.05 -8.47
CA THR A 38 1.48 23.58 -9.74
C THR A 38 2.94 23.18 -9.99
N ALA A 39 3.79 23.28 -8.98
CA ALA A 39 5.20 22.90 -9.10
C ALA A 39 5.37 21.40 -9.45
N VAL A 40 4.61 20.52 -8.77
CA VAL A 40 4.64 19.08 -9.05
C VAL A 40 4.06 18.78 -10.43
N ALA A 41 2.98 19.44 -10.83
CA ALA A 41 2.41 19.29 -12.17
C ALA A 41 3.44 19.66 -13.26
N THR A 42 4.11 20.80 -13.11
CA THR A 42 5.17 21.25 -14.03
C THR A 42 6.32 20.24 -14.08
N PHE A 43 6.76 19.75 -12.93
CA PHE A 43 7.84 18.77 -12.84
C PHE A 43 7.51 17.45 -13.57
N CYS A 44 6.24 17.02 -13.52
CA CYS A 44 5.78 15.78 -14.14
C CYS A 44 5.20 15.97 -15.56
N ASP A 45 5.37 17.16 -16.18
CA ASP A 45 4.79 17.51 -17.47
C ASP A 45 3.27 17.27 -17.51
N GLN A 46 2.59 17.65 -16.43
CA GLN A 46 1.15 17.57 -16.26
C GLN A 46 0.55 18.93 -15.98
N GLN A 47 -0.77 19.02 -15.98
CA GLN A 47 -1.50 20.24 -15.65
C GLN A 47 -2.48 19.96 -14.52
N VAL A 48 -2.59 20.93 -13.61
CA VAL A 48 -3.61 20.95 -12.56
C VAL A 48 -4.29 22.34 -12.57
N ASN A 49 -5.60 22.34 -12.79
CA ASN A 49 -6.42 23.57 -12.85
C ASN A 49 -7.89 23.21 -12.59
N GLN A 50 -8.80 24.18 -12.70
CA GLN A 50 -10.22 23.97 -12.45
C GLN A 50 -10.89 22.99 -13.41
N GLU A 51 -10.39 22.83 -14.63
CA GLU A 51 -10.88 21.85 -15.61
C GLU A 51 -10.30 20.46 -15.34
N ARG A 52 -9.09 20.41 -14.77
CA ARG A 52 -8.37 19.20 -14.40
C ARG A 52 -7.94 19.28 -12.94
N PRO A 53 -8.89 19.11 -12.00
CA PRO A 53 -8.62 19.39 -10.58
C PRO A 53 -7.89 18.25 -9.83
N LEU A 54 -7.55 17.18 -10.52
CA LEU A 54 -6.88 16.01 -9.98
C LEU A 54 -5.48 15.88 -10.58
N LEU A 55 -4.47 15.76 -9.74
CA LEU A 55 -3.09 15.49 -10.14
C LEU A 55 -2.59 14.26 -9.36
N SER A 56 -2.13 13.25 -10.07
CA SER A 56 -1.41 12.12 -9.49
C SER A 56 -0.01 12.04 -10.09
N ALA A 57 1.01 12.01 -9.24
CA ALA A 57 2.40 12.02 -9.66
C ALA A 57 3.26 11.10 -8.78
N THR A 58 4.46 10.82 -9.26
CA THR A 58 5.52 10.18 -8.47
C THR A 58 6.67 11.17 -8.34
N LEU A 59 7.09 11.44 -7.12
CA LEU A 59 8.23 12.32 -6.83
C LEU A 59 9.56 11.63 -7.17
N PRO A 60 10.65 12.36 -7.37
CA PRO A 60 11.96 11.78 -7.72
C PRO A 60 12.47 10.73 -6.72
N SER A 61 12.14 10.87 -5.45
CA SER A 61 12.47 9.94 -4.38
C SER A 61 11.52 8.73 -4.27
N GLY A 62 10.52 8.65 -5.18
CA GLY A 62 9.64 7.49 -5.33
C GLY A 62 8.31 7.60 -4.58
N GLU A 63 8.07 8.67 -3.81
CA GLU A 63 6.77 8.86 -3.15
C GLU A 63 5.69 9.13 -4.20
N ARG A 64 4.52 8.53 -3.98
CA ARG A 64 3.32 8.86 -4.74
C ARG A 64 2.63 10.03 -4.09
N ILE A 65 2.29 11.03 -4.89
CA ILE A 65 1.56 12.21 -4.45
C ILE A 65 0.28 12.38 -5.26
N GLN A 66 -0.78 12.78 -4.58
CA GLN A 66 -2.04 13.15 -5.21
C GLN A 66 -2.49 14.50 -4.66
N PHE A 67 -2.91 15.35 -5.57
CA PHE A 67 -3.57 16.63 -5.26
C PHE A 67 -5.00 16.59 -5.77
N VAL A 68 -5.88 17.19 -4.97
CA VAL A 68 -7.26 17.48 -5.38
C VAL A 68 -7.53 18.94 -5.05
N ILE A 69 -7.84 19.72 -6.07
CA ILE A 69 -8.10 21.16 -5.94
C ILE A 69 -9.57 21.49 -6.28
N PRO A 70 -10.08 22.65 -5.92
CA PRO A 70 -11.40 23.10 -6.39
C PRO A 70 -11.53 23.05 -7.93
N PRO A 71 -12.68 22.62 -8.47
CA PRO A 71 -13.96 22.37 -7.80
C PRO A 71 -14.19 20.94 -7.26
N ALA A 72 -13.21 20.04 -7.37
CA ALA A 72 -13.35 18.64 -6.87
C ALA A 72 -13.28 18.54 -5.33
N VAL A 73 -12.84 19.59 -4.66
CA VAL A 73 -12.95 19.84 -3.22
C VAL A 73 -13.60 21.20 -2.98
N PRO A 74 -14.12 21.49 -1.78
CA PRO A 74 -14.68 22.80 -1.46
C PRO A 74 -13.69 23.94 -1.69
N ARG A 75 -14.23 25.10 -2.08
CA ARG A 75 -13.41 26.33 -2.19
C ARG A 75 -12.74 26.63 -0.86
N GLY A 76 -11.48 27.06 -0.91
CA GLY A 76 -10.69 27.33 0.29
C GLY A 76 -9.93 26.11 0.82
N THR A 77 -10.10 24.95 0.19
CA THR A 77 -9.39 23.73 0.58
C THR A 77 -8.55 23.15 -0.57
N VAL A 78 -7.52 22.40 -0.23
CA VAL A 78 -6.75 21.56 -1.14
C VAL A 78 -6.50 20.26 -0.41
N SER A 79 -6.81 19.13 -1.03
CA SER A 79 -6.45 17.83 -0.46
C SER A 79 -5.14 17.37 -1.09
N ILE A 80 -4.20 16.97 -0.25
CA ILE A 80 -2.91 16.40 -0.66
C ILE A 80 -2.73 15.09 0.06
N THR A 81 -2.33 14.06 -0.66
CA THR A 81 -1.93 12.77 -0.07
C THR A 81 -0.55 12.42 -0.60
N VAL A 82 0.39 12.17 0.30
CA VAL A 82 1.74 11.69 -0.02
C VAL A 82 1.95 10.34 0.63
N ARG A 83 2.16 9.32 -0.18
CA ARG A 83 2.43 7.96 0.29
C ARG A 83 3.89 7.59 0.04
N LYS A 84 4.60 7.27 1.11
CA LYS A 84 5.96 6.79 1.04
C LYS A 84 5.97 5.32 0.62
N PRO A 85 6.73 4.93 -0.44
CA PRO A 85 6.89 3.54 -0.76
C PRO A 85 7.61 2.82 0.39
N SER A 86 7.19 1.60 0.67
CA SER A 86 7.94 0.74 1.59
C SER A 86 9.21 0.26 0.90
N HIS A 87 10.37 0.63 1.43
CA HIS A 87 11.66 0.08 0.98
C HIS A 87 11.98 -1.27 1.65
N LEU A 88 11.14 -1.70 2.60
CA LEU A 88 11.30 -2.98 3.28
C LEU A 88 10.69 -4.09 2.41
N ILE A 89 11.55 -4.83 1.75
CA ILE A 89 11.17 -6.11 1.13
C ILE A 89 11.22 -7.15 2.25
N LYS A 90 10.07 -7.49 2.79
CA LYS A 90 9.95 -8.58 3.76
C LYS A 90 10.15 -9.92 3.06
N ARG A 91 10.94 -10.79 3.68
CA ARG A 91 11.09 -12.18 3.26
C ARG A 91 9.98 -13.03 3.90
N LEU A 92 9.76 -14.20 3.35
CA LEU A 92 8.74 -15.12 3.87
C LEU A 92 8.99 -15.49 5.34
N ASP A 93 10.27 -15.61 5.72
CA ASP A 93 10.68 -15.87 7.11
C ASP A 93 10.36 -14.72 8.07
N ASP A 94 10.32 -13.48 7.55
CA ASP A 94 9.93 -12.31 8.35
C ASP A 94 8.44 -12.36 8.67
N PHE A 95 7.62 -12.74 7.69
CA PHE A 95 6.18 -12.92 7.88
C PHE A 95 5.86 -14.06 8.86
N GLU A 96 6.62 -15.15 8.80
CA GLU A 96 6.46 -16.27 9.73
C GLU A 96 6.80 -15.85 11.16
N ARG A 97 7.92 -15.15 11.37
CA ARG A 97 8.31 -14.61 12.68
C ARG A 97 7.34 -13.56 13.23
N GLU A 98 6.69 -12.81 12.36
CA GLU A 98 5.66 -11.83 12.73
C GLU A 98 4.29 -12.46 12.98
N GLY A 99 4.15 -13.79 12.88
CA GLY A 99 2.92 -14.50 13.21
C GLY A 99 1.86 -14.47 12.11
N LEU A 100 2.22 -14.17 10.85
CA LEU A 100 1.24 -14.11 9.75
C LEU A 100 0.41 -15.39 9.64
N PHE A 101 1.01 -16.54 9.94
CA PHE A 101 0.38 -17.85 9.78
C PHE A 101 -0.30 -18.39 11.03
N GLU A 102 -0.22 -17.72 12.18
CA GLU A 102 -0.77 -18.20 13.47
C GLU A 102 -2.29 -18.42 13.44
N ARG A 103 -3.01 -17.67 12.62
CA ARG A 103 -4.46 -17.78 12.48
C ARG A 103 -4.91 -18.42 11.18
N THR A 104 -4.02 -19.19 10.53
CA THR A 104 -4.35 -19.82 9.26
C THR A 104 -5.31 -20.98 9.50
N ALA A 105 -6.50 -20.89 8.88
CA ALA A 105 -7.43 -21.99 8.80
C ALA A 105 -7.24 -22.75 7.48
N THR A 106 -7.07 -24.05 7.55
CA THR A 106 -6.96 -24.89 6.36
C THR A 106 -8.30 -25.49 5.98
N VAL A 107 -8.64 -25.42 4.69
CA VAL A 107 -9.76 -26.15 4.13
C VAL A 107 -9.23 -27.42 3.47
N THR A 108 -9.58 -28.56 4.02
CA THR A 108 -9.20 -29.86 3.44
C THR A 108 -10.25 -30.26 2.43
N ARG A 109 -9.84 -30.43 1.17
CA ARG A 109 -10.62 -31.16 0.17
C ARG A 109 -9.93 -32.48 -0.09
N THR A 110 -10.67 -33.57 -0.04
CA THR A 110 -10.16 -34.86 -0.46
C THR A 110 -9.96 -34.84 -1.97
N PRO A 111 -8.74 -35.00 -2.48
CA PRO A 111 -8.52 -35.04 -3.91
C PRO A 111 -9.22 -36.23 -4.53
N ASN A 112 -9.94 -36.04 -5.62
CA ASN A 112 -10.52 -37.12 -6.41
C ASN A 112 -9.53 -37.72 -7.41
N ALA A 113 -8.27 -37.29 -7.41
CA ALA A 113 -7.23 -37.72 -8.34
C ALA A 113 -6.00 -38.21 -7.57
N GLU A 114 -5.22 -39.05 -8.22
CA GLU A 114 -3.93 -39.49 -7.69
C GLU A 114 -2.93 -38.32 -7.69
N LEU A 115 -2.43 -37.95 -6.51
CA LEU A 115 -1.50 -36.85 -6.34
C LEU A 115 -0.10 -37.22 -6.82
N LEU A 116 0.55 -36.29 -7.49
CA LEU A 116 1.97 -36.39 -7.82
C LEU A 116 2.83 -36.34 -6.54
N PRO A 117 4.07 -36.83 -6.56
CA PRO A 117 4.92 -36.85 -5.38
C PRO A 117 5.06 -35.47 -4.70
N PHE A 118 5.27 -34.40 -5.45
CA PHE A 118 5.39 -33.05 -4.90
C PHE A 118 4.06 -32.49 -4.36
N GLU A 119 2.93 -32.95 -4.89
CA GLU A 119 1.61 -32.57 -4.39
C GLU A 119 1.31 -33.21 -3.03
N ARG A 120 1.77 -34.45 -2.84
CA ARG A 120 1.72 -35.09 -1.52
C ARG A 120 2.55 -34.32 -0.49
N GLU A 121 3.78 -33.93 -0.86
CA GLU A 121 4.65 -33.12 -0.02
C GLU A 121 4.01 -31.76 0.32
N LEU A 122 3.33 -31.12 -0.64
CA LEU A 122 2.56 -29.88 -0.37
C LEU A 122 1.44 -30.12 0.64
N VAL A 123 0.70 -31.21 0.53
CA VAL A 123 -0.36 -31.56 1.49
C VAL A 123 0.23 -31.78 2.88
N GLU A 124 1.32 -32.56 3.00
CA GLU A 124 2.01 -32.80 4.26
C GLU A 124 2.49 -31.51 4.92
N LEU A 125 3.12 -30.60 4.17
CA LEU A 125 3.56 -29.31 4.67
C LEU A 125 2.40 -28.45 5.18
N LYS A 126 1.30 -28.42 4.41
CA LYS A 126 0.09 -27.70 4.80
C LYS A 126 -0.52 -28.25 6.09
N ASP A 127 -0.65 -29.58 6.19
CA ASP A 127 -1.27 -30.24 7.34
C ASP A 127 -0.38 -30.17 8.60
N ALA A 128 0.93 -30.08 8.40
CA ALA A 128 1.90 -29.82 9.47
C ALA A 128 1.98 -28.34 9.89
N GLY A 129 1.23 -27.42 9.25
CA GLY A 129 1.28 -25.97 9.54
C GLY A 129 2.56 -25.29 9.05
N ARG A 130 3.37 -25.94 8.22
CA ARG A 130 4.64 -25.44 7.69
C ARG A 130 4.40 -24.56 6.46
N TYR A 131 3.63 -23.47 6.64
CA TYR A 131 3.11 -22.67 5.52
C TYR A 131 4.21 -21.94 4.73
N ALA A 132 5.28 -21.50 5.37
CA ALA A 132 6.40 -20.88 4.66
C ALA A 132 7.08 -21.87 3.70
N GLU A 133 7.27 -23.11 4.11
CA GLU A 133 7.86 -24.15 3.28
C GLU A 133 6.90 -24.63 2.18
N PHE A 134 5.61 -24.75 2.52
CA PHE A 134 4.55 -24.98 1.54
C PHE A 134 4.58 -23.96 0.40
N LEU A 135 4.61 -22.67 0.74
CA LEU A 135 4.66 -21.60 -0.27
C LEU A 135 5.95 -21.65 -1.10
N ARG A 136 7.10 -21.91 -0.47
CA ARG A 136 8.36 -22.06 -1.21
C ARG A 136 8.33 -23.22 -2.20
N LEU A 137 7.78 -24.36 -1.78
CA LEU A 137 7.65 -25.54 -2.64
C LEU A 137 6.68 -25.28 -3.78
N ALA A 138 5.52 -24.68 -3.48
CA ALA A 138 4.52 -24.34 -4.49
C ALA A 138 5.09 -23.43 -5.58
N VAL A 139 5.85 -22.38 -5.21
CA VAL A 139 6.53 -21.49 -6.16
C VAL A 139 7.57 -22.25 -6.98
N ARG A 140 8.42 -23.08 -6.35
CA ARG A 140 9.44 -23.88 -7.05
C ARG A 140 8.84 -24.87 -8.04
N LYS A 141 7.63 -25.37 -7.75
CA LYS A 141 6.89 -26.32 -8.60
C LYS A 141 5.94 -25.59 -9.58
N HIS A 142 6.10 -24.27 -9.71
CA HIS A 142 5.30 -23.43 -10.63
C HIS A 142 3.79 -23.58 -10.45
N GLN A 143 3.35 -23.75 -9.20
CA GLN A 143 1.92 -23.84 -8.89
C GLN A 143 1.27 -22.46 -8.94
N THR A 144 0.02 -22.41 -9.39
CA THR A 144 -0.76 -21.17 -9.37
C THR A 144 -1.16 -20.84 -7.94
N ILE A 145 -0.76 -19.68 -7.46
CA ILE A 145 -1.09 -19.16 -6.12
C ILE A 145 -1.96 -17.92 -6.28
N VAL A 146 -3.12 -17.93 -5.65
CA VAL A 146 -4.01 -16.77 -5.57
C VAL A 146 -3.89 -16.15 -4.19
N VAL A 147 -3.50 -14.87 -4.14
CA VAL A 147 -3.41 -14.10 -2.91
C VAL A 147 -4.52 -13.06 -2.92
N SER A 148 -5.33 -13.05 -1.87
CA SER A 148 -6.39 -12.08 -1.67
C SER A 148 -6.25 -11.45 -0.30
N GLY A 149 -6.44 -10.15 -0.22
CA GLY A 149 -6.32 -9.41 1.03
C GLY A 149 -6.86 -7.99 0.90
N LYS A 150 -7.02 -7.35 2.04
CA LYS A 150 -7.31 -5.92 2.11
C LYS A 150 -6.01 -5.15 1.92
N THR A 151 -6.06 -4.05 1.18
CA THR A 151 -4.97 -3.06 1.20
C THR A 151 -4.82 -2.53 2.62
N GLY A 152 -3.63 -2.66 3.17
CA GLY A 152 -3.30 -2.23 4.53
C GLY A 152 -3.28 -0.75 4.68
#